data_15c5f750f9af101a74091a2974380d5c
#
_entry.id   15c5f750f9af101a74091a2974380d5c
#
_cell.length_a   1.000
_cell.length_b   1.000
_cell.length_c   1.000
_cell.angle_alpha   90.00
_cell.angle_beta   90.00
_cell.angle_gamma   90.00
#
_symmetry.space_group_name_H-M   'P 1'
#
loop_
_entity.id
_entity.type
_entity.pdbx_description
1 polymer ?
#
loop_
_entity_poly.entity_id
_entity_poly.type
_entity_poly.pdbx_seq_one_letter_code
_entity_poly.pdbx_strand_id
1 'polypeptide(L)'
;MKIPKLSSPEASTESSQAAIRAGRYGLDSLLDALAVAYIRAPRWGWVAPTLIVLLAGVLRFYNLAHPNAIVFDETYYAKDAYSYVHYGYELSWTKDANASFVAGHPSGILPDSPEYVVHPPLGKWMIAAGMAIFGDNNPFGWRVSAAVIGTLSVALIAYAAWLLFRSVTVSTIAALLAAVDGLMLVESRLALLDIFQMFWILATFVCLLLDRIHARRVLARNIAEAARQYRGELPPMSWGPGMGLRLWRVAAGVCAGAAVGVKWNSLFFIAAMGLLTVFWDMNARRIVGLPKWGLIALVRDGIPAFVQMIGVGLLVYLSTWAGWFQSSNAYFRHWAQENPGKGLLWLPEDLRSLWEYHASAFKFHSGLSTPHTYSSQAWQWLILGRPTSYFYESPKLGSAGCTVKSCSEAILNIGNPAIWWAFIPAILVGLFVFLLKRDWRFGALLLVFGAGYFPWFMYPTRTMFYFYALSFEPFLILLLAGALGLCLSGARGSVVRARVGVTVVVLYLVGVLVLSAYFMPLWTAQVIPYEQWYSHMWFKSWI
;
A
#
# COMPACT_ATOMS: atom_id res chain seq x y z
N MET A 1 -29.23 -41.70 64.62
CA MET A 1 -28.53 -40.46 64.25
C MET A 1 -27.42 -40.85 63.27
N LYS A 2 -27.65 -40.68 61.91
CA LYS A 2 -26.69 -41.09 60.88
C LYS A 2 -25.86 -39.84 60.53
N ILE A 3 -24.54 -39.93 60.68
CA ILE A 3 -23.57 -38.91 60.34
C ILE A 3 -23.42 -38.91 58.84
N PRO A 4 -23.49 -37.73 58.10
CA PRO A 4 -23.24 -37.66 56.67
C PRO A 4 -21.74 -37.90 56.44
N LYS A 5 -21.41 -38.76 55.46
CA LYS A 5 -20.03 -38.88 54.94
C LYS A 5 -19.60 -37.55 54.30
N LEU A 6 -18.53 -36.97 54.81
CA LEU A 6 -17.79 -35.87 54.17
C LEU A 6 -17.28 -36.38 52.80
N SER A 7 -17.65 -35.69 51.75
CA SER A 7 -17.10 -35.88 50.40
C SER A 7 -15.59 -35.59 50.42
N SER A 8 -14.80 -36.45 49.80
CA SER A 8 -13.35 -36.36 49.72
C SER A 8 -12.88 -35.05 49.08
N PRO A 9 -11.78 -34.46 49.55
CA PRO A 9 -11.23 -33.20 48.98
C PRO A 9 -10.82 -33.28 47.50
N GLU A 10 -10.60 -34.49 46.97
CA GLU A 10 -10.20 -34.71 45.55
C GLU A 10 -11.30 -34.40 44.55
N ALA A 11 -12.57 -34.66 44.84
CA ALA A 11 -13.68 -34.38 43.95
C ALA A 11 -13.96 -32.87 43.78
N SER A 12 -13.60 -32.05 44.78
CA SER A 12 -13.75 -30.58 44.71
C SER A 12 -12.63 -29.92 43.91
N THR A 13 -11.43 -30.48 43.92
CA THR A 13 -10.28 -29.97 43.12
C THR A 13 -10.40 -30.35 41.65
N GLU A 14 -10.86 -31.55 41.31
CA GLU A 14 -11.11 -31.94 39.92
C GLU A 14 -12.24 -31.15 39.27
N SER A 15 -13.35 -30.92 39.98
CA SER A 15 -14.45 -30.10 39.47
C SER A 15 -14.05 -28.62 39.28
N SER A 16 -13.21 -28.10 40.19
CA SER A 16 -12.67 -26.72 40.09
C SER A 16 -11.66 -26.62 38.95
N GLN A 17 -10.79 -27.63 38.78
CA GLN A 17 -9.84 -27.64 37.63
C GLN A 17 -10.57 -27.86 36.30
N ALA A 18 -11.61 -28.66 36.22
CA ALA A 18 -12.44 -28.83 35.04
C ALA A 18 -13.20 -27.56 34.70
N ALA A 19 -13.72 -26.83 35.69
CA ALA A 19 -14.36 -25.52 35.47
C ALA A 19 -13.37 -24.43 34.99
N ILE A 20 -12.14 -24.44 35.53
CA ILE A 20 -11.06 -23.54 35.08
C ILE A 20 -10.62 -23.89 33.64
N ARG A 21 -10.52 -25.18 33.31
CA ARG A 21 -10.19 -25.63 31.94
C ARG A 21 -11.32 -25.39 30.96
N ALA A 22 -12.58 -25.59 31.32
CA ALA A 22 -13.75 -25.24 30.52
C ALA A 22 -13.81 -23.73 30.25
N GLY A 23 -13.45 -22.90 31.23
CA GLY A 23 -13.30 -21.45 31.07
C GLY A 23 -12.22 -21.05 30.07
N ARG A 24 -11.08 -21.78 30.02
CA ARG A 24 -9.97 -21.50 29.07
C ARG A 24 -10.37 -21.73 27.61
N TYR A 25 -11.17 -22.71 27.32
CA TYR A 25 -11.63 -23.01 25.95
C TYR A 25 -13.03 -22.48 25.67
N GLY A 26 -13.58 -21.61 26.52
CA GLY A 26 -14.78 -20.86 26.25
C GLY A 26 -14.58 -19.93 25.02
N LEU A 27 -15.61 -19.77 24.20
CA LEU A 27 -15.49 -19.00 22.96
C LEU A 27 -14.98 -17.57 23.20
N ASP A 28 -15.52 -16.87 24.19
CA ASP A 28 -15.12 -15.48 24.48
C ASP A 28 -13.66 -15.40 24.95
N SER A 29 -13.23 -16.32 25.83
CA SER A 29 -11.82 -16.41 26.25
C SER A 29 -10.87 -16.68 25.07
N LEU A 30 -11.27 -17.51 24.12
CA LEU A 30 -10.48 -17.79 22.91
C LEU A 30 -10.45 -16.59 21.96
N LEU A 31 -11.58 -15.87 21.78
CA LEU A 31 -11.63 -14.67 20.96
C LEU A 31 -10.72 -13.55 21.51
N ASP A 32 -10.70 -13.40 22.84
CA ASP A 32 -9.82 -12.45 23.52
C ASP A 32 -8.35 -12.86 23.42
N ALA A 33 -8.02 -14.12 23.71
CA ALA A 33 -6.66 -14.65 23.60
C ALA A 33 -6.10 -14.53 22.17
N LEU A 34 -6.94 -14.77 21.17
CA LEU A 34 -6.59 -14.62 19.76
C LEU A 34 -6.62 -13.16 19.26
N ALA A 35 -7.00 -12.21 20.11
CA ALA A 35 -7.13 -10.77 19.81
C ALA A 35 -8.06 -10.50 18.59
N VAL A 36 -9.24 -11.14 18.59
CA VAL A 36 -10.25 -11.00 17.53
C VAL A 36 -11.68 -10.86 18.08
N ALA A 37 -11.81 -10.42 19.33
CA ALA A 37 -13.09 -10.09 19.94
C ALA A 37 -13.90 -9.11 19.03
N TYR A 38 -15.23 -9.19 19.13
CA TYR A 38 -16.12 -8.36 18.34
C TYR A 38 -16.17 -6.95 18.93
N ILE A 39 -15.39 -6.04 18.36
CA ILE A 39 -15.45 -4.60 18.70
C ILE A 39 -16.21 -3.88 17.59
N ARG A 40 -17.33 -3.25 17.94
CA ARG A 40 -18.09 -2.40 17.02
C ARG A 40 -17.65 -0.94 17.16
N ALA A 41 -17.51 -0.24 16.05
CA ALA A 41 -17.37 1.19 16.09
C ALA A 41 -18.66 1.83 16.65
N PRO A 42 -18.57 2.96 17.35
CA PRO A 42 -19.75 3.75 17.67
C PRO A 42 -20.57 4.04 16.42
N ARG A 43 -21.91 4.13 16.55
CA ARG A 43 -22.81 4.33 15.40
C ARG A 43 -22.40 5.49 14.49
N TRP A 44 -21.92 6.59 15.07
CA TRP A 44 -21.44 7.79 14.38
C TRP A 44 -19.91 7.84 14.20
N GLY A 45 -19.20 6.78 14.58
CA GLY A 45 -17.74 6.76 14.58
C GLY A 45 -17.09 6.94 13.20
N TRP A 46 -17.80 6.55 12.14
CA TRP A 46 -17.29 6.66 10.78
C TRP A 46 -17.50 8.02 10.11
N VAL A 47 -18.25 8.94 10.74
CA VAL A 47 -18.52 10.28 10.17
C VAL A 47 -17.21 11.04 9.94
N ALA A 48 -16.34 11.15 10.95
CA ALA A 48 -15.10 11.89 10.82
C ALA A 48 -14.13 11.29 9.78
N PRO A 49 -13.81 9.98 9.76
CA PRO A 49 -13.02 9.39 8.68
C PRO A 49 -13.63 9.62 7.29
N THR A 50 -14.95 9.50 7.14
CA THR A 50 -15.65 9.70 5.85
C THR A 50 -15.52 11.15 5.38
N LEU A 51 -15.71 12.14 6.26
CA LEU A 51 -15.54 13.55 5.91
C LEU A 51 -14.10 13.84 5.44
N ILE A 52 -13.10 13.19 6.05
CA ILE A 52 -11.70 13.35 5.62
C ILE A 52 -11.47 12.68 4.26
N VAL A 53 -12.08 11.53 3.99
CA VAL A 53 -12.00 10.89 2.66
C VAL A 53 -12.65 11.78 1.59
N LEU A 54 -13.78 12.41 1.91
CA LEU A 54 -14.41 13.38 0.99
C LEU A 54 -13.51 14.60 0.75
N LEU A 55 -12.89 15.14 1.80
CA LEU A 55 -11.89 16.20 1.68
C LEU A 55 -10.71 15.75 0.79
N ALA A 56 -10.21 14.53 1.01
CA ALA A 56 -9.15 13.96 0.18
C ALA A 56 -9.56 13.87 -1.30
N GLY A 57 -10.82 13.53 -1.58
CA GLY A 57 -11.37 13.58 -2.93
C GLY A 57 -11.35 15.01 -3.49
N VAL A 58 -11.89 15.99 -2.74
CA VAL A 58 -11.87 17.40 -3.17
C VAL A 58 -10.46 17.87 -3.53
N LEU A 59 -9.47 17.60 -2.67
CA LEU A 59 -8.07 18.01 -2.91
C LEU A 59 -7.46 17.36 -4.17
N ARG A 60 -7.87 16.13 -4.50
CA ARG A 60 -7.36 15.39 -5.66
C ARG A 60 -8.04 15.78 -6.97
N PHE A 61 -9.34 16.05 -6.92
CA PHE A 61 -10.13 16.38 -8.12
C PHE A 61 -10.16 17.87 -8.44
N TYR A 62 -9.91 18.75 -7.46
CA TYR A 62 -9.91 20.18 -7.68
C TYR A 62 -8.87 20.56 -8.73
N ASN A 63 -9.32 21.15 -9.84
CA ASN A 63 -8.49 21.60 -10.96
C ASN A 63 -7.52 20.50 -11.48
N LEU A 64 -7.99 19.25 -11.61
CA LEU A 64 -7.16 18.09 -11.95
C LEU A 64 -6.55 18.19 -13.35
N ALA A 65 -7.22 18.85 -14.30
CA ALA A 65 -6.70 19.05 -15.64
C ALA A 65 -5.52 20.07 -15.72
N HIS A 66 -5.23 20.77 -14.62
CA HIS A 66 -4.15 21.73 -14.56
C HIS A 66 -2.87 21.11 -13.95
N PRO A 67 -1.69 21.41 -14.53
CA PRO A 67 -1.45 22.17 -15.75
C PRO A 67 -1.89 21.39 -17.00
N ASN A 68 -2.26 22.13 -18.07
CA ASN A 68 -2.51 21.52 -19.37
C ASN A 68 -1.18 21.19 -20.04
N ALA A 69 -0.50 20.19 -19.54
CA ALA A 69 0.82 19.74 -19.97
C ALA A 69 0.95 18.23 -19.76
N ILE A 70 1.85 17.60 -20.49
CA ILE A 70 2.37 16.27 -20.19
C ILE A 70 3.49 16.44 -19.17
N VAL A 71 3.28 15.91 -17.96
CA VAL A 71 4.13 16.15 -16.79
C VAL A 71 4.97 14.90 -16.49
N PHE A 72 6.28 15.07 -16.43
CA PHE A 72 7.24 14.02 -16.05
C PHE A 72 7.02 12.70 -16.82
N ASP A 73 6.84 11.58 -16.11
CA ASP A 73 6.63 10.26 -16.74
C ASP A 73 5.24 10.09 -17.39
N GLU A 74 4.33 11.08 -17.32
CA GLU A 74 3.14 11.09 -18.16
C GLU A 74 3.51 10.98 -19.66
N THR A 75 4.73 11.44 -20.03
CA THR A 75 5.24 11.28 -21.40
C THR A 75 5.34 9.84 -21.88
N TYR A 76 5.40 8.88 -20.96
CA TYR A 76 5.33 7.46 -21.28
C TYR A 76 3.93 6.92 -21.03
N TYR A 77 3.43 7.05 -19.79
CA TYR A 77 2.25 6.31 -19.34
C TYR A 77 0.94 6.82 -19.92
N ALA A 78 0.79 8.12 -20.20
CA ALA A 78 -0.39 8.64 -20.89
C ALA A 78 -0.42 8.18 -22.36
N LYS A 79 0.73 8.15 -23.04
CA LYS A 79 0.84 7.65 -24.42
C LYS A 79 0.63 6.14 -24.51
N ASP A 80 1.21 5.35 -23.59
CA ASP A 80 0.96 3.92 -23.49
C ASP A 80 -0.53 3.65 -23.24
N ALA A 81 -1.15 4.40 -22.32
CA ALA A 81 -2.58 4.26 -22.03
C ALA A 81 -3.46 4.58 -23.26
N TYR A 82 -3.11 5.62 -24.03
CA TYR A 82 -3.77 5.90 -25.31
C TYR A 82 -3.61 4.73 -26.28
N SER A 83 -2.40 4.16 -26.40
CA SER A 83 -2.14 2.98 -27.23
C SER A 83 -3.02 1.80 -26.80
N TYR A 84 -3.22 1.61 -25.49
CA TYR A 84 -4.13 0.57 -25.00
C TYR A 84 -5.60 0.81 -25.36
N VAL A 85 -6.08 2.06 -25.31
CA VAL A 85 -7.47 2.39 -25.70
C VAL A 85 -7.73 2.05 -27.16
N HIS A 86 -6.76 2.33 -28.04
CA HIS A 86 -6.96 2.24 -29.49
C HIS A 86 -6.44 0.96 -30.14
N TYR A 87 -5.41 0.35 -29.57
CA TYR A 87 -4.69 -0.80 -30.18
C TYR A 87 -4.59 -2.01 -29.26
N GLY A 88 -4.79 -1.84 -27.95
CA GLY A 88 -4.74 -2.93 -26.97
C GLY A 88 -3.34 -3.30 -26.46
N TYR A 89 -2.28 -2.67 -26.95
CA TYR A 89 -0.88 -2.86 -26.54
C TYR A 89 -0.05 -1.61 -26.82
N GLU A 90 1.19 -1.54 -26.31
CA GLU A 90 2.05 -0.37 -26.40
C GLU A 90 2.68 -0.22 -27.79
N LEU A 91 2.62 1.01 -28.31
CA LEU A 91 3.20 1.42 -29.57
C LEU A 91 4.09 2.63 -29.40
N SER A 92 5.13 2.72 -30.22
CA SER A 92 6.07 3.83 -30.27
C SER A 92 5.41 5.10 -30.80
N TRP A 93 5.96 6.25 -30.40
CA TRP A 93 5.45 7.57 -30.74
C TRP A 93 6.55 8.45 -31.33
N THR A 94 6.17 9.39 -32.18
CA THR A 94 7.09 10.43 -32.65
C THR A 94 7.53 11.36 -31.51
N LYS A 95 8.65 12.03 -31.68
CA LYS A 95 9.20 12.96 -30.67
C LYS A 95 8.26 14.12 -30.32
N ASP A 96 7.42 14.55 -31.26
CA ASP A 96 6.52 15.68 -31.11
C ASP A 96 5.15 15.35 -30.53
N ALA A 97 4.91 14.08 -30.20
CA ALA A 97 3.62 13.58 -29.73
C ALA A 97 3.12 14.31 -28.46
N ASN A 98 3.99 14.73 -27.55
CA ASN A 98 3.58 15.46 -26.35
C ASN A 98 2.83 16.77 -26.69
N ALA A 99 3.29 17.49 -27.70
CA ALA A 99 2.62 18.73 -28.13
C ALA A 99 1.21 18.46 -28.68
N SER A 100 1.03 17.36 -29.40
CA SER A 100 -0.28 16.98 -29.94
C SER A 100 -1.27 16.57 -28.84
N PHE A 101 -0.80 15.91 -27.77
CA PHE A 101 -1.62 15.61 -26.59
C PHE A 101 -2.10 16.89 -25.90
N VAL A 102 -1.19 17.84 -25.65
CA VAL A 102 -1.52 19.14 -25.02
C VAL A 102 -2.49 19.95 -25.88
N ALA A 103 -2.39 19.85 -27.23
CA ALA A 103 -3.30 20.48 -28.15
C ALA A 103 -4.69 19.79 -28.21
N GLY A 104 -4.90 18.68 -27.53
CA GLY A 104 -6.16 17.95 -27.55
C GLY A 104 -6.40 17.13 -28.83
N HIS A 105 -5.38 16.92 -29.63
CA HIS A 105 -5.42 16.14 -30.88
C HIS A 105 -4.27 15.13 -30.93
N PRO A 106 -4.26 14.08 -30.05
CA PRO A 106 -3.19 13.11 -29.99
C PRO A 106 -2.85 12.54 -31.37
N SER A 107 -1.63 12.70 -31.81
CA SER A 107 -1.11 12.24 -33.08
C SER A 107 0.35 11.84 -32.97
N GLY A 108 0.85 11.11 -33.96
CA GLY A 108 2.24 10.66 -33.98
C GLY A 108 2.46 9.25 -33.41
N ILE A 109 1.40 8.48 -33.17
CA ILE A 109 1.51 7.04 -32.91
C ILE A 109 2.03 6.32 -34.15
N LEU A 110 2.87 5.30 -33.96
CA LEU A 110 3.48 4.50 -35.04
C LEU A 110 2.90 3.07 -34.99
N PRO A 111 1.82 2.78 -35.75
CA PRO A 111 1.08 1.51 -35.61
C PRO A 111 1.90 0.25 -35.86
N ASP A 112 2.95 0.34 -36.70
CA ASP A 112 3.81 -0.79 -37.04
C ASP A 112 5.08 -0.89 -36.16
N SER A 113 5.21 -0.03 -35.15
CA SER A 113 6.36 0.04 -34.28
C SER A 113 5.98 -0.27 -32.82
N PRO A 114 6.06 -1.53 -32.37
CA PRO A 114 5.82 -1.88 -30.97
C PRO A 114 6.83 -1.23 -30.04
N GLU A 115 6.36 -0.73 -28.90
CA GLU A 115 7.24 -0.09 -27.91
C GLU A 115 7.79 -1.07 -26.90
N TYR A 116 9.09 -0.95 -26.60
CA TYR A 116 9.70 -1.64 -25.47
C TYR A 116 9.43 -0.87 -24.18
N VAL A 117 8.56 -1.40 -23.34
CA VAL A 117 8.25 -0.82 -22.05
C VAL A 117 8.77 -1.70 -20.91
N VAL A 118 9.25 -1.06 -19.84
CA VAL A 118 9.94 -1.76 -18.75
C VAL A 118 9.06 -2.05 -17.54
N HIS A 119 7.84 -1.52 -17.51
CA HIS A 119 6.87 -1.79 -16.45
C HIS A 119 5.70 -2.61 -16.97
N PRO A 120 5.16 -3.54 -16.16
CA PRO A 120 4.00 -4.35 -16.53
C PRO A 120 2.76 -3.51 -16.87
N PRO A 121 1.76 -4.11 -17.56
CA PRO A 121 0.68 -3.35 -18.21
C PRO A 121 -0.37 -2.72 -17.29
N LEU A 122 -0.66 -3.28 -16.10
CA LEU A 122 -1.89 -2.97 -15.36
C LEU A 122 -2.05 -1.48 -15.01
N GLY A 123 -0.98 -0.80 -14.59
CA GLY A 123 -1.06 0.62 -14.24
C GLY A 123 -1.47 1.47 -15.44
N LYS A 124 -0.95 1.14 -16.62
CA LYS A 124 -1.30 1.79 -17.89
C LYS A 124 -2.74 1.48 -18.31
N TRP A 125 -3.21 0.24 -18.11
CA TRP A 125 -4.62 -0.12 -18.27
C TRP A 125 -5.55 0.68 -17.35
N MET A 126 -5.13 0.95 -16.11
CA MET A 126 -5.91 1.77 -15.19
C MET A 126 -6.01 3.23 -15.63
N ILE A 127 -4.93 3.79 -16.20
CA ILE A 127 -4.95 5.13 -16.83
C ILE A 127 -5.86 5.10 -18.07
N ALA A 128 -5.71 4.09 -18.92
CA ALA A 128 -6.53 3.89 -20.13
C ALA A 128 -8.03 3.84 -19.82
N ALA A 129 -8.44 3.22 -18.70
CA ALA A 129 -9.83 3.22 -18.27
C ALA A 129 -10.37 4.63 -17.99
N GLY A 130 -9.56 5.52 -17.41
CA GLY A 130 -9.90 6.93 -17.23
C GLY A 130 -10.08 7.65 -18.57
N MET A 131 -9.14 7.45 -19.49
CA MET A 131 -9.21 8.00 -20.84
C MET A 131 -10.45 7.52 -21.61
N ALA A 132 -10.74 6.24 -21.56
CA ALA A 132 -11.89 5.65 -22.27
C ALA A 132 -13.24 6.21 -21.77
N ILE A 133 -13.34 6.61 -20.50
CA ILE A 133 -14.58 7.12 -19.92
C ILE A 133 -14.70 8.65 -20.04
N PHE A 134 -13.59 9.38 -19.86
CA PHE A 134 -13.58 10.83 -19.71
C PHE A 134 -12.88 11.56 -20.88
N GLY A 135 -12.43 10.83 -21.89
CA GLY A 135 -11.73 11.34 -23.07
C GLY A 135 -10.21 11.23 -22.93
N ASP A 136 -9.57 10.90 -24.05
CA ASP A 136 -8.13 10.68 -24.17
C ASP A 136 -7.37 11.92 -24.70
N ASN A 137 -8.10 13.00 -24.94
CA ASN A 137 -7.61 14.24 -25.53
C ASN A 137 -7.48 15.40 -24.53
N ASN A 138 -7.48 15.11 -23.22
CA ASN A 138 -7.39 16.12 -22.18
C ASN A 138 -6.74 15.58 -20.89
N PRO A 139 -6.06 16.42 -20.08
CA PRO A 139 -5.38 15.98 -18.86
C PRO A 139 -6.29 15.36 -17.82
N PHE A 140 -7.56 15.75 -17.73
CA PHE A 140 -8.49 15.13 -16.80
C PHE A 140 -8.65 13.64 -17.12
N GLY A 141 -8.78 13.29 -18.40
CA GLY A 141 -8.98 11.90 -18.82
C GLY A 141 -7.84 10.97 -18.39
N TRP A 142 -6.57 11.37 -18.58
CA TRP A 142 -5.46 10.49 -18.16
C TRP A 142 -5.13 10.57 -16.66
N ARG A 143 -5.57 11.60 -15.91
CA ARG A 143 -5.29 11.76 -14.48
C ARG A 143 -6.40 11.24 -13.56
N VAL A 144 -7.64 11.14 -14.06
CA VAL A 144 -8.81 10.83 -13.21
C VAL A 144 -8.69 9.50 -12.47
N SER A 145 -8.15 8.46 -13.10
CA SER A 145 -7.94 7.16 -12.45
C SER A 145 -6.99 7.27 -11.26
N ALA A 146 -5.92 8.05 -11.36
CA ALA A 146 -5.00 8.30 -10.25
C ALA A 146 -5.72 9.04 -9.10
N ALA A 147 -6.56 10.03 -9.39
CA ALA A 147 -7.33 10.76 -8.38
C ALA A 147 -8.36 9.87 -7.66
N VAL A 148 -9.03 8.99 -8.37
CA VAL A 148 -9.95 7.98 -7.80
C VAL A 148 -9.19 7.04 -6.87
N ILE A 149 -8.11 6.43 -7.37
CA ILE A 149 -7.31 5.46 -6.60
C ILE A 149 -6.64 6.11 -5.40
N GLY A 150 -6.12 7.33 -5.54
CA GLY A 150 -5.57 8.08 -4.42
C GLY A 150 -6.60 8.40 -3.33
N THR A 151 -7.84 8.73 -3.71
CA THR A 151 -8.95 8.93 -2.76
C THR A 151 -9.33 7.64 -2.06
N LEU A 152 -9.45 6.53 -2.79
CA LEU A 152 -9.73 5.21 -2.24
C LEU A 152 -8.60 4.72 -1.32
N SER A 153 -7.36 5.09 -1.60
CA SER A 153 -6.20 4.76 -0.75
C SER A 153 -6.33 5.41 0.63
N VAL A 154 -6.79 6.66 0.72
CA VAL A 154 -7.06 7.32 2.01
C VAL A 154 -8.14 6.56 2.80
N ALA A 155 -9.22 6.13 2.14
CA ALA A 155 -10.25 5.31 2.78
C ALA A 155 -9.69 3.96 3.26
N LEU A 156 -8.84 3.34 2.46
CA LEU A 156 -8.23 2.05 2.77
C LEU A 156 -7.22 2.17 3.93
N ILE A 157 -6.45 3.27 4.03
CA ILE A 157 -5.58 3.58 5.18
C ILE A 157 -6.42 3.76 6.45
N ALA A 158 -7.52 4.52 6.38
CA ALA A 158 -8.45 4.68 7.51
C ALA A 158 -8.99 3.33 7.99
N TYR A 159 -9.38 2.47 7.04
CA TYR A 159 -9.89 1.15 7.35
C TYR A 159 -8.81 0.22 7.92
N ALA A 160 -7.60 0.23 7.38
CA ALA A 160 -6.45 -0.49 7.92
C ALA A 160 -6.14 -0.08 9.36
N ALA A 161 -6.14 1.23 9.65
CA ALA A 161 -5.96 1.76 11.01
C ALA A 161 -7.05 1.25 11.95
N TRP A 162 -8.31 1.21 11.52
CA TRP A 162 -9.40 0.61 12.29
C TRP A 162 -9.20 -0.89 12.54
N LEU A 163 -8.81 -1.64 11.52
CA LEU A 163 -8.57 -3.08 11.66
C LEU A 163 -7.43 -3.37 12.65
N LEU A 164 -6.37 -2.56 12.64
CA LEU A 164 -5.21 -2.70 13.52
C LEU A 164 -5.50 -2.23 14.95
N PHE A 165 -6.00 -1.02 15.12
CA PHE A 165 -6.01 -0.34 16.42
C PHE A 165 -7.39 -0.30 17.09
N ARG A 166 -8.45 -0.66 16.39
CA ARG A 166 -9.84 -0.63 16.89
C ARG A 166 -10.23 0.72 17.51
N SER A 167 -9.69 1.80 16.97
CA SER A 167 -9.90 3.17 17.42
C SER A 167 -10.29 4.05 16.25
N VAL A 168 -11.47 4.65 16.34
CA VAL A 168 -11.94 5.63 15.35
C VAL A 168 -11.01 6.84 15.31
N THR A 169 -10.53 7.29 16.47
CA THR A 169 -9.59 8.43 16.53
C THR A 169 -8.31 8.15 15.77
N VAL A 170 -7.69 6.96 15.94
CA VAL A 170 -6.49 6.57 15.20
C VAL A 170 -6.79 6.45 13.71
N SER A 171 -7.96 5.90 13.34
CA SER A 171 -8.43 5.81 11.95
C SER A 171 -8.58 7.20 11.32
N THR A 172 -9.16 8.16 12.05
CA THR A 172 -9.32 9.55 11.61
C THR A 172 -7.97 10.25 11.43
N ILE A 173 -7.04 10.06 12.39
CA ILE A 173 -5.67 10.61 12.30
C ILE A 173 -4.95 10.05 11.07
N ALA A 174 -5.00 8.73 10.86
CA ALA A 174 -4.36 8.09 9.69
C ALA A 174 -4.94 8.61 8.37
N ALA A 175 -6.27 8.75 8.29
CA ALA A 175 -6.93 9.33 7.13
C ALA A 175 -6.50 10.79 6.88
N LEU A 176 -6.43 11.61 7.92
CA LEU A 176 -6.02 13.01 7.81
C LEU A 176 -4.58 13.14 7.31
N LEU A 177 -3.63 12.42 7.92
CA LEU A 177 -2.25 12.43 7.49
C LEU A 177 -2.12 12.03 6.01
N ALA A 178 -2.79 10.95 5.57
CA ALA A 178 -2.80 10.50 4.18
C ALA A 178 -3.50 11.48 3.22
N ALA A 179 -4.52 12.21 3.69
CA ALA A 179 -5.26 13.16 2.85
C ALA A 179 -4.43 14.37 2.49
N VAL A 180 -3.55 14.82 3.41
CA VAL A 180 -2.84 16.10 3.34
C VAL A 180 -1.32 15.95 3.18
N ASP A 181 -0.80 14.72 3.01
CA ASP A 181 0.60 14.53 2.62
C ASP A 181 0.83 14.87 1.15
N GLY A 182 1.96 15.54 0.89
CA GLY A 182 2.29 16.04 -0.44
C GLY A 182 2.67 14.94 -1.43
N LEU A 183 3.45 13.93 -1.02
CA LEU A 183 3.83 12.84 -1.90
C LEU A 183 2.59 12.10 -2.41
N MET A 184 1.73 11.69 -1.50
CA MET A 184 0.49 10.98 -1.86
C MET A 184 -0.47 11.87 -2.67
N LEU A 185 -0.53 13.18 -2.39
CA LEU A 185 -1.39 14.11 -3.11
C LEU A 185 -0.91 14.31 -4.55
N VAL A 186 0.37 14.60 -4.77
CA VAL A 186 0.96 14.81 -6.10
C VAL A 186 0.81 13.57 -6.97
N GLU A 187 1.19 12.40 -6.46
CA GLU A 187 1.07 11.12 -7.18
C GLU A 187 -0.39 10.75 -7.51
N SER A 188 -1.34 11.25 -6.74
CA SER A 188 -2.78 11.04 -7.00
C SER A 188 -3.35 12.00 -8.06
N ARG A 189 -2.57 12.97 -8.55
CA ARG A 189 -3.02 14.01 -9.47
C ARG A 189 -2.35 13.94 -10.85
N LEU A 190 -1.46 12.95 -11.02
CA LEU A 190 -0.72 12.73 -12.26
C LEU A 190 -0.91 11.27 -12.72
N ALA A 191 -0.80 11.04 -14.02
CA ALA A 191 -0.90 9.70 -14.61
C ALA A 191 0.42 8.94 -14.45
N LEU A 192 0.79 8.66 -13.18
CA LEU A 192 1.97 7.90 -12.81
C LEU A 192 1.59 6.51 -12.26
N LEU A 193 2.53 5.58 -12.27
CA LEU A 193 2.22 4.18 -11.89
C LEU A 193 2.24 3.94 -10.37
N ASP A 194 2.96 4.78 -9.62
CA ASP A 194 3.27 4.51 -8.22
C ASP A 194 2.03 4.53 -7.31
N ILE A 195 1.04 5.38 -7.61
CA ILE A 195 -0.21 5.44 -6.86
C ILE A 195 -1.03 4.14 -7.00
N PHE A 196 -1.05 3.53 -8.19
CA PHE A 196 -1.74 2.25 -8.44
C PHE A 196 -1.00 1.11 -7.75
N GLN A 197 0.33 1.09 -7.81
CA GLN A 197 1.14 0.10 -7.09
C GLN A 197 0.90 0.15 -5.59
N MET A 198 1.01 1.33 -4.99
CA MET A 198 0.78 1.56 -3.57
C MET A 198 -0.60 1.09 -3.13
N PHE A 199 -1.65 1.42 -3.90
CA PHE A 199 -3.03 0.98 -3.62
C PHE A 199 -3.14 -0.54 -3.56
N TRP A 200 -2.61 -1.27 -4.53
CA TRP A 200 -2.69 -2.73 -4.57
C TRP A 200 -1.86 -3.40 -3.46
N ILE A 201 -0.70 -2.85 -3.11
CA ILE A 201 0.10 -3.31 -1.96
C ILE A 201 -0.71 -3.14 -0.67
N LEU A 202 -1.30 -1.96 -0.46
CA LEU A 202 -2.12 -1.68 0.72
C LEU A 202 -3.38 -2.56 0.76
N ALA A 203 -4.05 -2.77 -0.38
CA ALA A 203 -5.20 -3.67 -0.49
C ALA A 203 -4.83 -5.11 -0.14
N THR A 204 -3.67 -5.60 -0.57
CA THR A 204 -3.13 -6.90 -0.17
C THR A 204 -3.02 -7.00 1.35
N PHE A 205 -2.43 -5.99 1.99
CA PHE A 205 -2.27 -5.96 3.45
C PHE A 205 -3.63 -5.94 4.17
N VAL A 206 -4.59 -5.15 3.71
CA VAL A 206 -5.95 -5.09 4.29
C VAL A 206 -6.67 -6.43 4.15
N CYS A 207 -6.59 -7.08 2.99
CA CYS A 207 -7.15 -8.42 2.79
C CYS A 207 -6.53 -9.44 3.76
N LEU A 208 -5.22 -9.38 4.01
CA LEU A 208 -4.56 -10.25 4.99
C LEU A 208 -4.97 -9.94 6.45
N LEU A 209 -5.23 -8.67 6.80
CA LEU A 209 -5.79 -8.34 8.11
C LEU A 209 -7.20 -8.92 8.30
N LEU A 210 -8.04 -8.86 7.26
CA LEU A 210 -9.38 -9.46 7.26
C LEU A 210 -9.31 -10.97 7.34
N ASP A 211 -8.41 -11.58 6.58
CA ASP A 211 -8.14 -13.01 6.63
C ASP A 211 -7.70 -13.47 8.03
N ARG A 212 -6.76 -12.75 8.64
CA ARG A 212 -6.31 -13.01 10.03
C ARG A 212 -7.48 -12.98 11.02
N ILE A 213 -8.35 -12.00 10.92
CA ILE A 213 -9.51 -11.86 11.81
C ILE A 213 -10.49 -13.01 11.59
N HIS A 214 -10.81 -13.30 10.34
CA HIS A 214 -11.75 -14.38 9.97
C HIS A 214 -11.23 -15.74 10.42
N ALA A 215 -10.02 -16.10 10.04
CA ALA A 215 -9.41 -17.38 10.33
C ALA A 215 -9.29 -17.66 11.85
N ARG A 216 -8.88 -16.66 12.63
CA ARG A 216 -8.78 -16.78 14.08
C ARG A 216 -10.14 -16.94 14.74
N ARG A 217 -11.19 -16.28 14.24
CA ARG A 217 -12.57 -16.48 14.73
C ARG A 217 -13.08 -17.89 14.41
N VAL A 218 -12.81 -18.40 13.22
CA VAL A 218 -13.16 -19.77 12.87
C VAL A 218 -12.41 -20.77 13.74
N LEU A 219 -11.10 -20.57 13.94
CA LEU A 219 -10.30 -21.39 14.82
C LEU A 219 -10.86 -21.40 16.26
N ALA A 220 -11.20 -20.23 16.82
CA ALA A 220 -11.79 -20.11 18.14
C ALA A 220 -13.10 -20.92 18.27
N ARG A 221 -13.99 -20.80 17.28
CA ARG A 221 -15.26 -21.56 17.27
C ARG A 221 -15.02 -23.07 17.21
N ASN A 222 -14.15 -23.52 16.32
CA ASN A 222 -13.87 -24.94 16.15
C ASN A 222 -13.18 -25.55 17.37
N ILE A 223 -12.30 -24.81 18.05
CA ILE A 223 -11.67 -25.22 19.30
C ILE A 223 -12.71 -25.28 20.45
N ALA A 224 -13.56 -24.24 20.56
CA ALA A 224 -14.60 -24.22 21.60
C ALA A 224 -15.61 -25.37 21.43
N GLU A 225 -16.00 -25.69 20.22
CA GLU A 225 -16.89 -26.79 19.91
C GLU A 225 -16.25 -28.14 20.24
N ALA A 226 -15.00 -28.37 19.83
CA ALA A 226 -14.26 -29.57 20.14
C ALA A 226 -14.10 -29.75 21.67
N ALA A 227 -13.80 -28.69 22.41
CA ALA A 227 -13.68 -28.76 23.88
C ALA A 227 -15.02 -29.06 24.56
N ARG A 228 -16.15 -28.53 24.05
CA ARG A 228 -17.49 -28.91 24.59
C ARG A 228 -17.78 -30.40 24.47
N GLN A 229 -17.44 -31.02 23.34
CA GLN A 229 -17.65 -32.45 23.11
C GLN A 229 -16.77 -33.34 24.01
N TYR A 230 -15.62 -32.80 24.47
CA TYR A 230 -14.65 -33.50 25.31
C TYR A 230 -14.58 -32.97 26.77
N ARG A 231 -15.73 -32.60 27.34
CA ARG A 231 -15.88 -32.17 28.75
C ARG A 231 -14.94 -31.04 29.18
N GLY A 232 -14.64 -30.11 28.27
CA GLY A 232 -13.77 -28.96 28.53
C GLY A 232 -12.28 -29.18 28.30
N GLU A 233 -11.88 -30.34 27.77
CA GLU A 233 -10.51 -30.63 27.34
C GLU A 233 -10.38 -30.62 25.82
N LEU A 234 -9.16 -30.37 25.32
CA LEU A 234 -8.90 -30.57 23.90
C LEU A 234 -8.76 -32.05 23.60
N PRO A 235 -9.53 -32.60 22.65
CA PRO A 235 -9.32 -33.98 22.22
C PRO A 235 -7.92 -34.16 21.64
N PRO A 236 -7.34 -35.35 21.62
CA PRO A 236 -6.09 -35.64 20.94
C PRO A 236 -6.28 -35.40 19.44
N MET A 237 -5.75 -34.29 18.93
CA MET A 237 -5.85 -33.89 17.54
C MET A 237 -4.47 -33.96 16.88
N SER A 238 -4.27 -34.83 15.89
CA SER A 238 -3.01 -34.95 15.15
C SER A 238 -2.73 -33.68 14.31
N TRP A 239 -3.76 -33.09 13.69
CA TRP A 239 -3.67 -31.93 12.79
C TRP A 239 -4.46 -30.68 13.24
N GLY A 240 -5.16 -30.74 14.37
CA GLY A 240 -6.03 -29.68 14.87
C GLY A 240 -7.16 -29.30 13.90
N PRO A 241 -8.06 -28.38 14.26
CA PRO A 241 -9.15 -27.95 13.39
C PRO A 241 -8.68 -27.01 12.27
N GLY A 242 -9.47 -26.94 11.20
CA GLY A 242 -9.28 -25.97 10.11
C GLY A 242 -9.58 -24.54 10.52
N MET A 243 -9.06 -23.60 9.76
CA MET A 243 -9.31 -22.15 9.91
C MET A 243 -10.36 -21.62 8.92
N GLY A 244 -11.16 -22.52 8.30
CA GLY A 244 -12.23 -22.19 7.36
C GLY A 244 -11.74 -21.86 5.94
N LEU A 245 -12.67 -21.40 5.11
CA LEU A 245 -12.36 -20.88 3.78
C LEU A 245 -11.61 -19.55 3.90
N ARG A 246 -10.50 -19.44 3.21
CA ARG A 246 -9.58 -18.30 3.28
C ARG A 246 -9.81 -17.35 2.08
N LEU A 247 -11.07 -16.95 1.83
CA LEU A 247 -11.42 -16.09 0.70
C LEU A 247 -10.69 -14.74 0.72
N TRP A 248 -10.47 -14.17 1.91
CA TRP A 248 -9.69 -12.95 2.04
C TRP A 248 -8.22 -13.14 1.66
N ARG A 249 -7.67 -14.33 1.85
CA ARG A 249 -6.30 -14.64 1.40
C ARG A 249 -6.24 -14.82 -0.11
N VAL A 250 -7.27 -15.40 -0.74
CA VAL A 250 -7.41 -15.43 -2.20
C VAL A 250 -7.51 -13.99 -2.75
N ALA A 251 -8.33 -13.13 -2.13
CA ALA A 251 -8.42 -11.72 -2.50
C ALA A 251 -7.06 -11.00 -2.32
N ALA A 252 -6.29 -11.34 -1.27
CA ALA A 252 -4.93 -10.84 -1.12
C ALA A 252 -4.02 -11.29 -2.28
N GLY A 253 -4.17 -12.54 -2.76
CA GLY A 253 -3.46 -13.05 -3.94
C GLY A 253 -3.82 -12.28 -5.21
N VAL A 254 -5.10 -11.94 -5.41
CA VAL A 254 -5.55 -11.10 -6.53
C VAL A 254 -4.89 -9.71 -6.45
N CYS A 255 -4.97 -9.04 -5.29
CA CYS A 255 -4.34 -7.73 -5.10
C CYS A 255 -2.81 -7.79 -5.25
N ALA A 256 -2.17 -8.87 -4.78
CA ALA A 256 -0.72 -9.09 -4.93
C ALA A 256 -0.31 -9.22 -6.41
N GLY A 257 -1.04 -10.01 -7.19
CA GLY A 257 -0.82 -10.13 -8.62
C GLY A 257 -1.02 -8.81 -9.35
N ALA A 258 -2.04 -8.03 -8.96
CA ALA A 258 -2.27 -6.69 -9.48
C ALA A 258 -1.13 -5.73 -9.13
N ALA A 259 -0.61 -5.75 -7.89
CA ALA A 259 0.52 -4.92 -7.49
C ALA A 259 1.78 -5.20 -8.34
N VAL A 260 2.10 -6.49 -8.56
CA VAL A 260 3.21 -6.89 -9.45
C VAL A 260 2.92 -6.51 -10.90
N GLY A 261 1.65 -6.60 -11.32
CA GLY A 261 1.18 -6.17 -12.64
C GLY A 261 1.32 -4.67 -12.91
N VAL A 262 1.61 -3.86 -11.87
CA VAL A 262 1.98 -2.44 -12.01
C VAL A 262 3.50 -2.27 -11.97
N LYS A 263 4.18 -2.75 -10.90
CA LYS A 263 5.65 -2.66 -10.75
C LYS A 263 6.22 -3.84 -9.97
N TRP A 264 7.37 -4.36 -10.40
CA TRP A 264 7.98 -5.58 -9.84
C TRP A 264 8.54 -5.46 -8.42
N ASN A 265 8.91 -4.27 -7.96
CA ASN A 265 9.34 -4.09 -6.57
C ASN A 265 8.23 -4.45 -5.55
N SER A 266 6.98 -4.59 -5.98
CA SER A 266 5.88 -5.19 -5.20
C SER A 266 6.19 -6.61 -4.68
N LEU A 267 7.06 -7.36 -5.36
CA LEU A 267 7.47 -8.71 -4.95
C LEU A 267 8.10 -8.74 -3.55
N PHE A 268 8.85 -7.72 -3.15
CA PHE A 268 9.43 -7.63 -1.81
C PHE A 268 8.35 -7.53 -0.73
N PHE A 269 7.32 -6.73 -0.98
CA PHE A 269 6.16 -6.61 -0.09
C PHE A 269 5.39 -7.93 0.01
N ILE A 270 5.16 -8.60 -1.12
CA ILE A 270 4.41 -9.86 -1.19
C ILE A 270 5.15 -10.98 -0.47
N ALA A 271 6.47 -11.06 -0.62
CA ALA A 271 7.28 -12.02 0.12
C ALA A 271 7.16 -11.81 1.63
N ALA A 272 7.29 -10.58 2.12
CA ALA A 272 7.15 -10.26 3.53
C ALA A 272 5.73 -10.54 4.05
N MET A 273 4.69 -10.17 3.31
CA MET A 273 3.29 -10.41 3.67
C MET A 273 2.91 -11.89 3.59
N GLY A 274 3.48 -12.63 2.64
CA GLY A 274 3.34 -14.08 2.54
C GLY A 274 3.89 -14.80 3.78
N LEU A 275 5.09 -14.43 4.23
CA LEU A 275 5.65 -14.95 5.48
C LEU A 275 4.82 -14.51 6.70
N LEU A 276 4.40 -13.25 6.73
CA LEU A 276 3.61 -12.70 7.83
C LEU A 276 2.30 -13.47 8.07
N THR A 277 1.57 -13.83 7.01
CA THR A 277 0.32 -14.59 7.15
C THR A 277 0.55 -15.98 7.72
N VAL A 278 1.63 -16.66 7.32
CA VAL A 278 2.02 -17.97 7.86
C VAL A 278 2.40 -17.85 9.35
N PHE A 279 3.20 -16.85 9.72
CA PHE A 279 3.56 -16.60 11.13
C PHE A 279 2.33 -16.25 11.99
N TRP A 280 1.34 -15.54 11.44
CA TRP A 280 0.09 -15.29 12.16
C TRP A 280 -0.71 -16.56 12.42
N ASP A 281 -0.74 -17.49 11.46
CA ASP A 281 -1.42 -18.78 11.62
C ASP A 281 -0.66 -19.68 12.60
N MET A 282 0.68 -19.74 12.53
CA MET A 282 1.52 -20.42 13.51
C MET A 282 1.24 -19.92 14.94
N ASN A 283 1.23 -18.59 15.12
CA ASN A 283 0.95 -17.97 16.40
C ASN A 283 -0.48 -18.27 16.90
N ALA A 284 -1.49 -18.27 16.02
CA ALA A 284 -2.85 -18.60 16.39
C ALA A 284 -2.96 -20.04 16.93
N ARG A 285 -2.35 -21.01 16.25
CA ARG A 285 -2.33 -22.43 16.68
C ARG A 285 -1.57 -22.62 17.97
N ARG A 286 -0.47 -21.87 18.17
CA ARG A 286 0.29 -21.87 19.43
C ARG A 286 -0.54 -21.35 20.61
N ILE A 287 -1.27 -20.23 20.42
CA ILE A 287 -2.10 -19.62 21.47
C ILE A 287 -3.18 -20.57 21.96
N VAL A 288 -3.83 -21.31 21.06
CA VAL A 288 -4.87 -22.28 21.46
C VAL A 288 -4.31 -23.58 21.98
N GLY A 289 -2.98 -23.74 22.08
CA GLY A 289 -2.32 -24.87 22.73
C GLY A 289 -2.24 -26.15 21.91
N LEU A 290 -2.31 -26.08 20.57
CA LEU A 290 -2.17 -27.26 19.72
C LEU A 290 -0.75 -27.81 19.77
N PRO A 291 -0.58 -29.16 19.94
CA PRO A 291 0.72 -29.81 19.81
C PRO A 291 1.22 -29.66 18.37
N LYS A 292 2.55 -29.58 18.16
CA LYS A 292 3.17 -29.45 16.81
C LYS A 292 2.63 -28.27 16.00
N TRP A 293 2.19 -27.20 16.66
CA TRP A 293 1.57 -26.02 16.05
C TRP A 293 2.36 -25.45 14.84
N GLY A 294 3.70 -25.49 14.90
CA GLY A 294 4.56 -25.00 13.83
C GLY A 294 4.48 -25.84 12.56
N LEU A 295 4.60 -27.17 12.69
CA LEU A 295 4.48 -28.10 11.55
C LEU A 295 3.07 -28.07 10.94
N ILE A 296 2.06 -28.07 11.81
CA ILE A 296 0.66 -28.01 11.37
C ILE A 296 0.42 -26.74 10.55
N ALA A 297 0.87 -25.59 11.04
CA ALA A 297 0.71 -24.33 10.33
C ALA A 297 1.50 -24.31 9.02
N LEU A 298 2.72 -24.83 8.99
CA LEU A 298 3.52 -24.85 7.78
C LEU A 298 2.84 -25.68 6.67
N VAL A 299 2.37 -26.89 7.00
CA VAL A 299 1.80 -27.80 6.00
C VAL A 299 0.34 -27.45 5.69
N ARG A 300 -0.50 -27.26 6.73
CA ARG A 300 -1.94 -27.09 6.56
C ARG A 300 -2.37 -25.67 6.19
N ASP A 301 -1.59 -24.67 6.59
CA ASP A 301 -1.90 -23.26 6.31
C ASP A 301 -0.89 -22.63 5.34
N GLY A 302 0.40 -22.97 5.42
CA GLY A 302 1.47 -22.40 4.61
C GLY A 302 1.42 -22.82 3.14
N ILE A 303 1.23 -24.12 2.87
CA ILE A 303 1.10 -24.61 1.49
C ILE A 303 -0.13 -23.99 0.79
N PRO A 304 -1.34 -24.01 1.40
CA PRO A 304 -2.47 -23.28 0.82
C PRO A 304 -2.24 -21.77 0.71
N ALA A 305 -1.50 -21.14 1.65
CA ALA A 305 -1.17 -19.72 1.55
C ALA A 305 -0.30 -19.43 0.33
N PHE A 306 0.69 -20.26 0.06
CA PHE A 306 1.51 -20.15 -1.14
C PHE A 306 0.66 -20.24 -2.41
N VAL A 307 -0.21 -21.24 -2.53
CA VAL A 307 -1.08 -21.40 -3.69
C VAL A 307 -2.05 -20.21 -3.83
N GLN A 308 -2.66 -19.76 -2.72
CA GLN A 308 -3.63 -18.66 -2.73
C GLN A 308 -2.99 -17.30 -3.02
N MET A 309 -1.77 -17.05 -2.55
CA MET A 309 -1.11 -15.76 -2.77
C MET A 309 -0.25 -15.75 -4.04
N ILE A 310 0.60 -16.76 -4.21
CA ILE A 310 1.53 -16.79 -5.33
C ILE A 310 0.86 -17.39 -6.58
N GLY A 311 0.15 -18.52 -6.45
CA GLY A 311 -0.55 -19.14 -7.58
C GLY A 311 -1.63 -18.23 -8.17
N VAL A 312 -2.52 -17.69 -7.32
CA VAL A 312 -3.55 -16.74 -7.76
C VAL A 312 -2.90 -15.44 -8.26
N GLY A 313 -1.89 -14.94 -7.54
CA GLY A 313 -1.15 -13.73 -7.93
C GLY A 313 -0.51 -13.87 -9.32
N LEU A 314 0.09 -15.02 -9.61
CA LEU A 314 0.68 -15.30 -10.92
C LEU A 314 -0.38 -15.31 -12.04
N LEU A 315 -1.54 -15.92 -11.79
CA LEU A 315 -2.64 -15.94 -12.78
C LEU A 315 -3.14 -14.51 -13.07
N VAL A 316 -3.31 -13.70 -12.03
CA VAL A 316 -3.70 -12.29 -12.19
C VAL A 316 -2.61 -11.51 -12.90
N TYR A 317 -1.33 -11.69 -12.53
CA TYR A 317 -0.21 -11.06 -13.22
C TYR A 317 -0.20 -11.38 -14.72
N LEU A 318 -0.31 -12.67 -15.09
CA LEU A 318 -0.35 -13.08 -16.49
C LEU A 318 -1.57 -12.50 -17.22
N SER A 319 -2.73 -12.40 -16.56
CA SER A 319 -3.92 -11.78 -17.16
C SER A 319 -3.74 -10.30 -17.49
N THR A 320 -2.85 -9.58 -16.76
CA THR A 320 -2.55 -8.17 -17.09
C THR A 320 -1.85 -8.01 -18.44
N TRP A 321 -1.20 -9.07 -18.94
CA TRP A 321 -0.54 -9.12 -20.24
C TRP A 321 -1.48 -9.54 -21.39
N ALA A 322 -2.81 -9.56 -21.15
CA ALA A 322 -3.79 -10.02 -22.14
C ALA A 322 -3.65 -9.29 -23.49
N GLY A 323 -3.45 -7.97 -23.51
CA GLY A 323 -3.23 -7.19 -24.72
C GLY A 323 -1.99 -7.66 -25.49
N TRP A 324 -0.88 -7.91 -24.79
CA TRP A 324 0.33 -8.44 -25.38
C TRP A 324 0.11 -9.84 -25.99
N PHE A 325 -0.59 -10.74 -25.29
CA PHE A 325 -0.89 -12.08 -25.80
C PHE A 325 -1.81 -12.07 -27.01
N GLN A 326 -2.77 -11.13 -27.07
CA GLN A 326 -3.74 -11.02 -28.17
C GLN A 326 -3.17 -10.29 -29.39
N SER A 327 -2.12 -9.49 -29.20
CA SER A 327 -1.51 -8.73 -30.29
C SER A 327 -0.75 -9.63 -31.26
N SER A 328 -0.73 -9.22 -32.52
CA SER A 328 0.12 -9.83 -33.56
C SER A 328 1.51 -9.19 -33.66
N ASN A 329 1.73 -8.01 -33.05
CA ASN A 329 2.94 -7.22 -33.28
C ASN A 329 3.49 -6.55 -32.01
N ALA A 330 3.11 -6.99 -30.78
CA ALA A 330 3.70 -6.44 -29.58
C ALA A 330 5.19 -6.76 -29.47
N TYR A 331 5.94 -5.93 -28.73
CA TYR A 331 7.38 -6.09 -28.59
C TYR A 331 7.74 -7.49 -28.06
N PHE A 332 8.67 -8.18 -28.72
CA PHE A 332 9.08 -9.57 -28.44
C PHE A 332 7.97 -10.63 -28.57
N ARG A 333 6.82 -10.31 -29.17
CA ARG A 333 5.71 -11.28 -29.30
C ARG A 333 6.11 -12.58 -29.98
N HIS A 334 6.99 -12.49 -30.99
CA HIS A 334 7.49 -13.61 -31.79
C HIS A 334 8.94 -14.01 -31.49
N TRP A 335 9.53 -13.51 -30.39
CA TRP A 335 10.94 -13.75 -30.08
C TRP A 335 11.33 -15.24 -30.08
N ALA A 336 10.46 -16.12 -29.54
CA ALA A 336 10.73 -17.55 -29.47
C ALA A 336 10.76 -18.22 -30.86
N GLN A 337 9.99 -17.73 -31.82
CA GLN A 337 9.97 -18.19 -33.21
C GLN A 337 11.20 -17.71 -33.99
N GLU A 338 11.61 -16.47 -33.73
CA GLU A 338 12.79 -15.84 -34.33
C GLU A 338 14.10 -16.39 -33.73
N ASN A 339 14.04 -16.98 -32.53
CA ASN A 339 15.17 -17.54 -31.82
C ASN A 339 14.99 -19.02 -31.46
N PRO A 340 14.86 -19.92 -32.45
CA PRO A 340 14.66 -21.34 -32.22
C PRO A 340 15.84 -21.90 -31.40
N GLY A 341 15.54 -22.70 -30.39
CA GLY A 341 16.56 -23.32 -29.53
C GLY A 341 17.14 -22.45 -28.44
N LYS A 342 16.70 -21.18 -28.26
CA LYS A 342 17.13 -20.28 -27.17
C LYS A 342 16.06 -20.12 -26.10
N GLY A 343 16.48 -19.69 -24.90
CA GLY A 343 15.61 -19.45 -23.75
C GLY A 343 15.17 -20.73 -23.03
N LEU A 344 14.05 -20.67 -22.31
CA LEU A 344 13.50 -21.80 -21.54
C LEU A 344 12.67 -22.72 -22.46
N LEU A 345 13.34 -23.67 -23.11
CA LEU A 345 12.73 -24.54 -24.14
C LEU A 345 11.56 -25.41 -23.65
N TRP A 346 11.40 -25.60 -22.35
CA TRP A 346 10.28 -26.34 -21.76
C TRP A 346 8.98 -25.50 -21.66
N LEU A 347 9.06 -24.17 -21.87
CA LEU A 347 7.89 -23.30 -21.92
C LEU A 347 7.27 -23.28 -23.33
N PRO A 348 5.94 -23.15 -23.44
CA PRO A 348 5.28 -22.77 -24.70
C PRO A 348 5.89 -21.50 -25.30
N GLU A 349 5.85 -21.35 -26.63
CA GLU A 349 6.52 -20.24 -27.34
C GLU A 349 6.11 -18.85 -26.83
N ASP A 350 4.82 -18.63 -26.60
CA ASP A 350 4.31 -17.35 -26.09
C ASP A 350 4.86 -17.03 -24.70
N LEU A 351 4.89 -18.01 -23.79
CA LEU A 351 5.44 -17.83 -22.46
C LEU A 351 6.97 -17.70 -22.47
N ARG A 352 7.65 -18.35 -23.41
CA ARG A 352 9.09 -18.20 -23.63
C ARG A 352 9.43 -16.81 -24.13
N SER A 353 8.65 -16.26 -25.07
CA SER A 353 8.77 -14.89 -25.55
C SER A 353 8.54 -13.88 -24.44
N LEU A 354 7.49 -14.08 -23.64
CA LEU A 354 7.22 -13.23 -22.47
C LEU A 354 8.32 -13.32 -21.41
N TRP A 355 8.86 -14.52 -21.16
CA TRP A 355 10.00 -14.69 -20.25
C TRP A 355 11.21 -13.89 -20.70
N GLU A 356 11.53 -13.91 -21.98
CA GLU A 356 12.67 -13.16 -22.53
C GLU A 356 12.45 -11.66 -22.46
N TYR A 357 11.20 -11.20 -22.67
CA TYR A 357 10.82 -9.82 -22.41
C TYR A 357 11.10 -9.43 -20.94
N HIS A 358 10.70 -10.29 -20.00
CA HIS A 358 10.96 -10.05 -18.58
C HIS A 358 12.46 -10.05 -18.23
N ALA A 359 13.23 -10.96 -18.81
CA ALA A 359 14.67 -11.00 -18.63
C ALA A 359 15.35 -9.72 -19.14
N SER A 360 14.92 -9.21 -20.30
CA SER A 360 15.37 -7.93 -20.86
C SER A 360 15.00 -6.75 -19.94
N ALA A 361 13.74 -6.68 -19.49
CA ALA A 361 13.28 -5.63 -18.59
C ALA A 361 14.01 -5.67 -17.23
N PHE A 362 14.30 -6.86 -16.69
CA PHE A 362 15.09 -7.02 -15.46
C PHE A 362 16.53 -6.51 -15.64
N LYS A 363 17.16 -6.84 -16.77
CA LYS A 363 18.50 -6.35 -17.12
C LYS A 363 18.53 -4.82 -17.22
N PHE A 364 17.50 -4.23 -17.85
CA PHE A 364 17.36 -2.78 -17.91
C PHE A 364 17.25 -2.17 -16.50
N HIS A 365 16.34 -2.67 -15.67
CA HIS A 365 16.14 -2.13 -14.32
C HIS A 365 17.34 -2.27 -13.41
N SER A 366 18.05 -3.39 -13.49
CA SER A 366 19.26 -3.62 -12.67
C SER A 366 20.46 -2.79 -13.13
N GLY A 367 20.53 -2.47 -14.43
CA GLY A 367 21.63 -1.70 -15.04
C GLY A 367 21.36 -0.19 -15.14
N LEU A 368 20.19 0.31 -14.75
CA LEU A 368 19.83 1.73 -14.91
C LEU A 368 20.67 2.62 -14.00
N SER A 369 21.67 3.30 -14.58
CA SER A 369 22.61 4.19 -13.88
C SER A 369 22.74 5.56 -14.54
N THR A 370 21.85 5.91 -15.49
CA THR A 370 21.86 7.22 -16.16
C THR A 370 21.71 8.34 -15.14
N PRO A 371 22.64 9.31 -15.10
CA PRO A 371 22.56 10.43 -14.17
C PRO A 371 21.28 11.24 -14.38
N HIS A 372 20.65 11.65 -13.30
CA HIS A 372 19.48 12.53 -13.33
C HIS A 372 19.56 13.56 -12.22
N THR A 373 19.21 14.81 -12.51
CA THR A 373 19.33 15.94 -11.58
C THR A 373 18.58 15.72 -10.27
N TYR A 374 17.44 15.05 -10.31
CA TYR A 374 16.59 14.77 -9.15
C TYR A 374 16.75 13.33 -8.62
N SER A 375 17.82 12.61 -9.01
CA SER A 375 18.09 11.29 -8.43
C SER A 375 18.38 11.42 -6.93
N SER A 376 17.88 10.48 -6.14
CA SER A 376 18.09 10.43 -4.69
C SER A 376 18.29 9.02 -4.19
N GLN A 377 19.18 8.85 -3.22
CA GLN A 377 19.41 7.58 -2.57
C GLN A 377 18.34 7.28 -1.51
N ALA A 378 18.05 6.01 -1.25
CA ALA A 378 17.00 5.59 -0.34
C ALA A 378 17.10 6.22 1.06
N TRP A 379 18.31 6.40 1.60
CA TRP A 379 18.52 7.04 2.90
C TRP A 379 18.05 8.50 2.97
N GLN A 380 18.01 9.20 1.82
CA GLN A 380 17.55 10.59 1.72
C GLN A 380 16.04 10.72 1.79
N TRP A 381 15.28 9.65 1.51
CA TRP A 381 13.82 9.75 1.37
C TRP A 381 13.13 10.15 2.67
N LEU A 382 13.48 9.50 3.79
CA LEU A 382 12.85 9.79 5.09
C LEU A 382 13.14 11.20 5.62
N ILE A 383 14.24 11.81 5.17
CA ILE A 383 14.62 13.16 5.59
C ILE A 383 14.27 14.23 4.54
N LEU A 384 13.60 13.85 3.45
CA LEU A 384 13.29 14.75 2.32
C LEU A 384 14.55 15.38 1.71
N GLY A 385 15.63 14.61 1.59
CA GLY A 385 16.94 15.11 1.19
C GLY A 385 17.01 15.60 -0.27
N ARG A 386 16.25 14.97 -1.19
CA ARG A 386 16.15 15.36 -2.59
C ARG A 386 14.76 15.03 -3.14
N PRO A 387 13.78 15.94 -3.05
CA PRO A 387 12.48 15.85 -3.72
C PRO A 387 12.64 15.85 -5.24
N THR A 388 11.61 15.43 -5.96
CA THR A 388 11.63 15.38 -7.43
C THR A 388 10.77 16.50 -7.99
N SER A 389 11.33 17.41 -8.79
CA SER A 389 10.54 18.39 -9.53
C SER A 389 9.97 17.72 -10.78
N TYR A 390 8.66 17.73 -10.90
CA TYR A 390 7.93 17.12 -12.01
C TYR A 390 7.60 18.12 -13.11
N PHE A 391 7.38 19.39 -12.71
CA PHE A 391 7.02 20.46 -13.61
C PHE A 391 7.53 21.80 -13.08
N TYR A 392 8.04 22.65 -13.97
CA TYR A 392 8.42 24.01 -13.63
C TYR A 392 8.33 24.90 -14.86
N GLU A 393 7.56 25.98 -14.73
CA GLU A 393 7.52 27.09 -15.69
C GLU A 393 7.70 28.43 -14.96
N SER A 394 8.15 29.43 -15.71
CA SER A 394 8.38 30.79 -15.21
C SER A 394 7.50 31.82 -15.97
N PRO A 395 6.20 31.91 -15.64
CA PRO A 395 5.31 32.87 -16.23
C PRO A 395 5.79 34.30 -15.96
N LYS A 396 5.71 35.14 -16.99
CA LYS A 396 6.02 36.59 -16.88
C LYS A 396 4.75 37.38 -16.56
N LEU A 397 4.93 38.64 -16.14
CA LEU A 397 3.84 39.57 -15.87
C LEU A 397 2.81 39.56 -17.01
N GLY A 398 1.54 39.35 -16.68
CA GLY A 398 0.41 39.31 -17.61
C GLY A 398 0.19 37.98 -18.33
N SER A 399 1.05 36.95 -18.12
CA SER A 399 0.87 35.63 -18.70
C SER A 399 0.47 34.61 -17.59
N ALA A 400 -0.35 33.62 -17.94
CA ALA A 400 -0.78 32.51 -17.06
C ALA A 400 -1.25 32.96 -15.67
N GLY A 401 -1.84 34.15 -15.52
CA GLY A 401 -2.30 34.70 -14.24
C GLY A 401 -1.20 35.33 -13.37
N CYS A 402 0.03 35.46 -13.87
CA CYS A 402 1.11 36.14 -13.14
C CYS A 402 0.84 37.66 -13.04
N THR A 403 0.75 38.18 -11.81
CA THR A 403 0.45 39.58 -11.51
C THR A 403 1.68 40.40 -11.09
N VAL A 404 2.85 39.77 -11.00
CA VAL A 404 4.14 40.39 -10.63
C VAL A 404 5.18 40.19 -11.74
N LYS A 405 6.36 40.80 -11.59
CA LYS A 405 7.42 40.76 -12.60
C LYS A 405 7.84 39.34 -13.00
N SER A 406 7.88 38.42 -12.04
CA SER A 406 8.27 37.01 -12.24
C SER A 406 7.48 36.12 -11.32
N CYS A 407 6.91 35.05 -11.86
CA CYS A 407 6.21 34.01 -11.13
C CYS A 407 6.88 32.66 -11.37
N SER A 408 6.48 31.68 -10.57
CA SER A 408 6.80 30.27 -10.74
C SER A 408 5.51 29.46 -10.70
N GLU A 409 5.41 28.49 -11.59
CA GLU A 409 4.40 27.46 -11.63
C GLU A 409 5.12 26.12 -11.57
N ALA A 410 4.92 25.36 -10.47
CA ALA A 410 5.71 24.18 -10.22
C ALA A 410 4.88 23.03 -9.65
N ILE A 411 5.25 21.78 -10.01
CA ILE A 411 4.86 20.57 -9.29
C ILE A 411 6.12 19.98 -8.69
N LEU A 412 6.27 20.17 -7.38
CA LEU A 412 7.34 19.57 -6.61
C LEU A 412 6.80 18.37 -5.84
N ASN A 413 7.27 17.17 -6.16
CA ASN A 413 6.93 15.96 -5.43
C ASN A 413 7.76 15.92 -4.14
N ILE A 414 7.21 16.50 -3.09
CA ILE A 414 7.74 16.54 -1.72
C ILE A 414 6.62 16.22 -0.73
N GLY A 415 6.87 15.34 0.21
CA GLY A 415 5.95 15.07 1.31
C GLY A 415 5.88 16.23 2.31
N ASN A 416 4.86 16.24 3.15
CA ASN A 416 4.76 17.22 4.23
C ASN A 416 5.90 17.01 5.25
N PRO A 417 6.78 18.01 5.47
CA PRO A 417 7.93 17.85 6.36
C PRO A 417 7.57 17.42 7.79
N ALA A 418 6.45 17.91 8.35
CA ALA A 418 6.01 17.48 9.68
C ALA A 418 5.61 15.99 9.73
N ILE A 419 5.07 15.44 8.63
CA ILE A 419 4.71 14.02 8.54
C ILE A 419 5.98 13.18 8.33
N TRP A 420 6.81 13.52 7.35
CA TRP A 420 7.96 12.72 6.96
C TRP A 420 9.03 12.66 8.04
N TRP A 421 9.36 13.77 8.67
CA TRP A 421 10.32 13.77 9.78
C TRP A 421 9.78 13.06 11.02
N ALA A 422 8.45 13.08 11.24
CA ALA A 422 7.82 12.33 12.33
C ALA A 422 7.80 10.81 12.10
N PHE A 423 8.02 10.32 10.87
CA PHE A 423 8.18 8.89 10.62
C PHE A 423 9.38 8.30 11.35
N ILE A 424 10.48 9.05 11.50
CA ILE A 424 11.67 8.58 12.20
C ILE A 424 11.37 8.24 13.68
N PRO A 425 10.86 9.15 14.52
CA PRO A 425 10.47 8.79 15.88
C PRO A 425 9.33 7.77 15.92
N ALA A 426 8.40 7.74 14.95
CA ALA A 426 7.36 6.72 14.89
C ALA A 426 7.92 5.32 14.66
N ILE A 427 8.95 5.16 13.81
CA ILE A 427 9.68 3.90 13.62
C ILE A 427 10.34 3.46 14.93
N LEU A 428 11.01 4.37 15.64
CA LEU A 428 11.66 4.07 16.92
C LEU A 428 10.63 3.65 17.99
N VAL A 429 9.50 4.36 18.10
CA VAL A 429 8.39 3.98 18.97
C VAL A 429 7.83 2.62 18.57
N GLY A 430 7.65 2.39 17.28
CA GLY A 430 7.17 1.10 16.74
C GLY A 430 8.10 -0.06 17.12
N LEU A 431 9.42 0.12 16.95
CA LEU A 431 10.44 -0.86 17.35
C LEU A 431 10.39 -1.13 18.87
N PHE A 432 10.33 -0.08 19.68
CA PHE A 432 10.23 -0.19 21.13
C PHE A 432 8.99 -0.99 21.55
N VAL A 433 7.82 -0.66 20.99
CA VAL A 433 6.55 -1.33 21.30
C VAL A 433 6.56 -2.78 20.80
N PHE A 434 7.10 -3.05 19.63
CA PHE A 434 7.22 -4.42 19.10
C PHE A 434 8.16 -5.28 19.96
N LEU A 435 9.36 -4.80 20.25
CA LEU A 435 10.39 -5.58 20.95
C LEU A 435 10.06 -5.81 22.43
N LEU A 436 9.60 -4.77 23.14
CA LEU A 436 9.38 -4.86 24.59
C LEU A 436 7.95 -5.27 24.96
N LYS A 437 6.93 -4.81 24.21
CA LYS A 437 5.53 -5.18 24.49
C LYS A 437 5.01 -6.29 23.59
N ARG A 438 5.83 -6.75 22.61
CA ARG A 438 5.50 -7.80 21.64
C ARG A 438 4.18 -7.53 20.90
N ASP A 439 3.92 -6.26 20.63
CA ASP A 439 2.71 -5.87 19.90
C ASP A 439 2.89 -6.17 18.40
N TRP A 440 2.20 -7.20 17.95
CA TRP A 440 2.27 -7.70 16.58
C TRP A 440 1.88 -6.64 15.53
N ARG A 441 1.05 -5.64 15.89
CA ARG A 441 0.57 -4.59 14.99
C ARG A 441 1.73 -3.74 14.48
N PHE A 442 2.55 -3.26 15.41
CA PHE A 442 3.76 -2.50 15.08
C PHE A 442 4.80 -3.36 14.37
N GLY A 443 4.96 -4.63 14.77
CA GLY A 443 5.85 -5.57 14.08
C GLY A 443 5.45 -5.82 12.63
N ALA A 444 4.15 -5.97 12.34
CA ALA A 444 3.64 -6.14 10.99
C ALA A 444 3.89 -4.91 10.11
N LEU A 445 3.62 -3.70 10.64
CA LEU A 445 3.84 -2.46 9.91
C LEU A 445 5.33 -2.23 9.62
N LEU A 446 6.22 -2.48 10.61
CA LEU A 446 7.67 -2.38 10.44
C LEU A 446 8.21 -3.39 9.42
N LEU A 447 7.68 -4.62 9.41
CA LEU A 447 8.07 -5.65 8.45
C LEU A 447 7.73 -5.22 7.01
N VAL A 448 6.51 -4.74 6.79
CA VAL A 448 6.06 -4.35 5.44
C VAL A 448 6.76 -3.06 4.99
N PHE A 449 6.94 -2.07 5.89
CA PHE A 449 7.78 -0.91 5.62
C PHE A 449 9.20 -1.32 5.23
N GLY A 450 9.84 -2.18 6.04
CA GLY A 450 11.19 -2.65 5.80
C GLY A 450 11.35 -3.40 4.47
N ALA A 451 10.34 -4.19 4.09
CA ALA A 451 10.30 -4.88 2.79
C ALA A 451 10.25 -3.91 1.60
N GLY A 452 9.65 -2.75 1.76
CA GLY A 452 9.62 -1.72 0.71
C GLY A 452 10.83 -0.80 0.70
N TYR A 453 11.51 -0.65 1.81
CA TYR A 453 12.60 0.32 1.99
C TYR A 453 14.00 -0.28 1.84
N PHE A 454 14.30 -1.38 2.55
CA PHE A 454 15.66 -1.93 2.60
C PHE A 454 16.18 -2.51 1.27
N PRO A 455 15.36 -3.09 0.37
CA PRO A 455 15.89 -3.60 -0.89
C PRO A 455 16.56 -2.52 -1.75
N TRP A 456 16.20 -1.26 -1.63
CA TRP A 456 16.80 -0.16 -2.40
C TRP A 456 18.28 0.08 -2.05
N PHE A 457 18.73 -0.30 -0.86
CA PHE A 457 20.14 -0.23 -0.46
C PHE A 457 21.03 -1.27 -1.17
N MET A 458 20.42 -2.28 -1.80
CA MET A 458 21.15 -3.27 -2.62
C MET A 458 21.56 -2.70 -3.99
N TYR A 459 21.04 -1.54 -4.37
CA TYR A 459 21.27 -0.92 -5.67
C TYR A 459 21.85 0.50 -5.55
N PRO A 460 23.03 0.68 -4.94
CA PRO A 460 23.57 2.01 -4.62
C PRO A 460 23.94 2.84 -5.84
N THR A 461 24.22 2.21 -6.98
CA THR A 461 24.57 2.89 -8.24
C THR A 461 23.39 3.17 -9.14
N ARG A 462 22.19 2.64 -8.80
CA ARG A 462 20.99 2.79 -9.60
C ARG A 462 20.43 4.21 -9.46
N THR A 463 19.98 4.76 -10.59
CA THR A 463 19.19 6.00 -10.58
C THR A 463 17.83 5.74 -9.91
N MET A 464 17.62 6.39 -8.77
CA MET A 464 16.42 6.25 -7.94
C MET A 464 15.84 7.63 -7.63
N PHE A 465 14.57 7.64 -7.26
CA PHE A 465 13.84 8.88 -6.99
C PHE A 465 13.06 8.78 -5.69
N TYR A 466 12.80 9.94 -5.08
CA TYR A 466 12.05 10.07 -3.85
C TYR A 466 10.65 9.45 -3.92
N PHE A 467 9.96 9.56 -5.05
CA PHE A 467 8.59 9.03 -5.20
C PHE A 467 8.48 7.49 -5.09
N TYR A 468 9.59 6.74 -5.18
CA TYR A 468 9.55 5.31 -4.87
C TYR A 468 9.12 5.02 -3.43
N ALA A 469 9.26 6.00 -2.54
CA ALA A 469 8.84 5.91 -1.15
C ALA A 469 7.31 5.82 -0.98
N LEU A 470 6.52 6.24 -1.98
CA LEU A 470 5.06 6.13 -1.94
C LEU A 470 4.59 4.71 -1.64
N SER A 471 5.28 3.69 -2.19
CA SER A 471 4.89 2.29 -2.04
C SER A 471 4.85 1.81 -0.58
N PHE A 472 5.66 2.38 0.31
CA PHE A 472 5.69 2.05 1.74
C PHE A 472 5.13 3.15 2.66
N GLU A 473 4.85 4.32 2.17
CA GLU A 473 4.33 5.46 2.94
C GLU A 473 3.07 5.12 3.77
N PRO A 474 2.06 4.37 3.26
CA PRO A 474 0.88 4.02 4.05
C PRO A 474 1.22 3.30 5.36
N PHE A 475 2.26 2.48 5.37
CA PHE A 475 2.68 1.74 6.56
C PHE A 475 3.37 2.64 7.58
N LEU A 476 4.09 3.67 7.12
CA LEU A 476 4.63 4.74 7.97
C LEU A 476 3.54 5.64 8.54
N ILE A 477 2.53 6.00 7.76
CA ILE A 477 1.34 6.73 8.23
C ILE A 477 0.63 5.92 9.32
N LEU A 478 0.43 4.62 9.13
CA LEU A 478 -0.19 3.74 10.11
C LEU A 478 0.66 3.62 11.39
N LEU A 479 2.00 3.55 11.28
CA LEU A 479 2.92 3.57 12.42
C LEU A 479 2.81 4.89 13.21
N LEU A 480 2.82 6.02 12.51
CA LEU A 480 2.72 7.34 13.11
C LEU A 480 1.36 7.53 13.80
N ALA A 481 0.26 7.18 13.13
CA ALA A 481 -1.08 7.24 13.71
C ALA A 481 -1.21 6.33 14.94
N GLY A 482 -0.60 5.13 14.90
CA GLY A 482 -0.50 4.23 16.04
C GLY A 482 0.28 4.84 17.21
N ALA A 483 1.43 5.48 16.95
CA ALA A 483 2.24 6.16 17.96
C ALA A 483 1.50 7.34 18.58
N LEU A 484 0.81 8.17 17.78
CA LEU A 484 -0.06 9.24 18.28
C LEU A 484 -1.23 8.67 19.12
N GLY A 485 -1.79 7.53 18.71
CA GLY A 485 -2.79 6.79 19.48
C GLY A 485 -2.28 6.35 20.86
N LEU A 486 -1.01 5.96 20.97
CA LEU A 486 -0.39 5.64 22.27
C LEU A 486 -0.27 6.88 23.16
N CYS A 487 0.07 8.04 22.61
CA CYS A 487 0.08 9.31 23.37
C CYS A 487 -1.31 9.62 23.94
N LEU A 488 -2.38 9.37 23.19
CA LEU A 488 -3.76 9.57 23.63
C LEU A 488 -4.20 8.51 24.67
N SER A 489 -3.71 7.27 24.59
CA SER A 489 -4.10 6.17 25.46
C SER A 489 -3.28 6.07 26.75
N GLY A 490 -2.03 6.50 26.75
CA GLY A 490 -1.12 6.52 27.91
C GLY A 490 -1.59 7.42 29.06
N ALA A 491 -2.62 8.20 28.79
CA ALA A 491 -3.26 9.13 29.71
C ALA A 491 -4.32 8.51 30.65
N ARG A 492 -4.66 7.23 30.51
CA ARG A 492 -5.66 6.55 31.35
C ARG A 492 -5.13 6.46 32.78
N GLY A 493 -5.75 7.21 33.70
CA GLY A 493 -5.41 7.24 35.13
C GLY A 493 -4.88 8.60 35.64
N SER A 494 -4.63 9.60 34.76
CA SER A 494 -4.25 10.94 35.15
C SER A 494 -4.84 11.98 34.18
N VAL A 495 -5.65 12.89 34.69
CA VAL A 495 -6.26 14.00 33.92
C VAL A 495 -5.17 14.89 33.30
N VAL A 496 -4.08 15.11 34.01
CA VAL A 496 -2.95 15.94 33.51
C VAL A 496 -2.29 15.25 32.30
N ARG A 497 -1.96 13.95 32.40
CA ARG A 497 -1.37 13.20 31.27
C ARG A 497 -2.30 13.15 30.07
N ALA A 498 -3.62 13.00 30.31
CA ALA A 498 -4.63 13.03 29.25
C ALA A 498 -4.62 14.37 28.51
N ARG A 499 -4.65 15.48 29.24
CA ARG A 499 -4.59 16.83 28.64
C ARG A 499 -3.30 17.04 27.87
N VAL A 500 -2.15 16.71 28.44
CA VAL A 500 -0.84 16.81 27.74
C VAL A 500 -0.84 15.99 26.46
N GLY A 501 -1.25 14.71 26.51
CA GLY A 501 -1.30 13.87 25.32
C GLY A 501 -2.21 14.41 24.22
N VAL A 502 -3.40 14.88 24.57
CA VAL A 502 -4.34 15.51 23.62
C VAL A 502 -3.74 16.81 23.05
N THR A 503 -3.19 17.68 23.90
CA THR A 503 -2.57 18.94 23.47
C THR A 503 -1.43 18.69 22.47
N VAL A 504 -0.52 17.76 22.77
CA VAL A 504 0.60 17.41 21.87
C VAL A 504 0.08 16.92 20.52
N VAL A 505 -0.89 16.01 20.52
CA VAL A 505 -1.45 15.47 19.25
C VAL A 505 -2.17 16.56 18.47
N VAL A 506 -2.96 17.41 19.12
CA VAL A 506 -3.68 18.52 18.46
C VAL A 506 -2.70 19.52 17.87
N LEU A 507 -1.70 19.98 18.64
CA LEU A 507 -0.68 20.93 18.14
C LEU A 507 0.10 20.35 16.97
N TYR A 508 0.45 19.06 17.02
CA TYR A 508 1.11 18.36 15.92
C TYR A 508 0.24 18.35 14.66
N LEU A 509 -1.04 17.96 14.77
CA LEU A 509 -1.96 17.93 13.63
C LEU A 509 -2.23 19.34 13.06
N VAL A 510 -2.31 20.36 13.90
CA VAL A 510 -2.39 21.76 13.45
C VAL A 510 -1.14 22.14 12.65
N GLY A 511 0.05 21.79 13.14
CA GLY A 511 1.32 22.01 12.43
C GLY A 511 1.35 21.30 11.07
N VAL A 512 0.86 20.05 11.01
CA VAL A 512 0.71 19.31 9.74
C VAL A 512 -0.20 20.06 8.76
N LEU A 513 -1.36 20.53 9.21
CA LEU A 513 -2.32 21.25 8.36
C LEU A 513 -1.76 22.60 7.87
N VAL A 514 -1.07 23.34 8.74
CA VAL A 514 -0.41 24.61 8.38
C VAL A 514 0.66 24.38 7.30
N LEU A 515 1.51 23.35 7.46
CA LEU A 515 2.52 23.03 6.46
C LEU A 515 1.91 22.49 5.18
N SER A 516 0.83 21.70 5.24
CA SER A 516 0.12 21.28 4.02
C SER A 516 -0.45 22.46 3.26
N ALA A 517 -1.05 23.44 3.95
CA ALA A 517 -1.53 24.66 3.32
C ALA A 517 -0.38 25.50 2.71
N TYR A 518 0.75 25.56 3.41
CA TYR A 518 1.94 26.27 2.95
C TYR A 518 2.52 25.65 1.67
N PHE A 519 2.65 24.32 1.59
CA PHE A 519 3.19 23.64 0.41
C PHE A 519 2.16 23.37 -0.70
N MET A 520 0.86 23.59 -0.45
CA MET A 520 -0.21 23.33 -1.42
C MET A 520 0.02 23.96 -2.81
N PRO A 521 0.51 25.21 -2.95
CA PRO A 521 0.80 25.79 -4.25
C PRO A 521 1.78 24.96 -5.08
N LEU A 522 2.79 24.35 -4.44
CA LEU A 522 3.79 23.51 -5.13
C LEU A 522 3.29 22.09 -5.44
N TRP A 523 2.21 21.65 -4.82
CA TRP A 523 1.61 20.33 -5.09
C TRP A 523 0.53 20.37 -6.17
N THR A 524 0.06 21.59 -6.50
CA THR A 524 -1.11 21.79 -7.38
C THR A 524 -0.83 22.72 -8.56
N ALA A 525 0.44 23.00 -8.85
CA ALA A 525 0.87 23.89 -9.94
C ALA A 525 0.22 25.29 -9.88
N GLN A 526 0.10 25.88 -8.69
CA GLN A 526 -0.40 27.26 -8.60
C GLN A 526 0.67 28.24 -9.06
N VAL A 527 0.26 29.23 -9.85
CA VAL A 527 1.13 30.34 -10.24
C VAL A 527 1.29 31.28 -9.05
N ILE A 528 2.50 31.37 -8.52
CA ILE A 528 2.85 32.19 -7.36
C ILE A 528 4.07 33.08 -7.67
N PRO A 529 4.25 34.23 -6.97
CA PRO A 529 5.47 35.02 -7.09
C PRO A 529 6.74 34.18 -6.91
N TYR A 530 7.79 34.45 -7.67
CA TYR A 530 9.06 33.73 -7.59
C TYR A 530 9.64 33.71 -6.15
N GLU A 531 9.58 34.85 -5.45
CA GLU A 531 10.05 34.94 -4.05
C GLU A 531 9.27 34.01 -3.12
N GLN A 532 7.97 33.89 -3.33
CA GLN A 532 7.14 32.93 -2.59
C GLN A 532 7.54 31.50 -2.91
N TRP A 533 7.71 31.14 -4.19
CA TRP A 533 8.21 29.83 -4.58
C TRP A 533 9.57 29.55 -3.93
N TYR A 534 10.49 30.49 -3.98
CA TYR A 534 11.84 30.33 -3.40
C TYR A 534 11.80 30.14 -1.88
N SER A 535 10.86 30.79 -1.18
CA SER A 535 10.68 30.62 0.27
C SER A 535 10.30 29.19 0.69
N HIS A 536 9.74 28.38 -0.23
CA HIS A 536 9.47 26.96 0.02
C HIS A 536 10.72 26.08 -0.14
N MET A 537 11.76 26.58 -0.74
CA MET A 537 13.02 25.86 -0.94
C MET A 537 13.89 25.97 0.32
N TRP A 538 13.53 25.22 1.38
CA TRP A 538 14.21 25.29 2.68
C TRP A 538 15.65 24.78 2.62
N PHE A 539 15.95 23.88 1.68
CA PHE A 539 17.29 23.37 1.44
C PHE A 539 17.68 23.54 -0.03
N LYS A 540 18.98 23.83 -0.28
CA LYS A 540 19.50 23.94 -1.66
C LYS A 540 19.29 22.66 -2.47
N SER A 541 19.21 21.50 -1.81
CA SER A 541 18.96 20.22 -2.45
C SER A 541 17.52 20.04 -2.94
N TRP A 542 16.61 20.97 -2.64
CA TRP A 542 15.23 20.94 -3.11
C TRP A 542 15.04 21.66 -4.47
N ILE A 543 16.08 22.35 -4.96
CA ILE A 543 16.09 23.06 -6.23
C ILE A 543 16.71 22.20 -7.34
#